data_df02413245013948465c501a7b9e324c
#
_entry.id   df02413245013948465c501a7b9e324c
#
_cell.length_a   1.000
_cell.length_b   1.000
_cell.length_c   1.000
_cell.angle_alpha   90.00
_cell.angle_beta   90.00
_cell.angle_gamma   90.00
#
_symmetry.space_group_name_H-M   'P 1'
#
loop_
_entity.id
_entity.type
_entity.pdbx_description
1 polymer ?
#
loop_
_entity_poly.entity_id
_entity_poly.type
_entity_poly.pdbx_seq_one_letter_code
_entity_poly.pdbx_strand_id
1 'polypeptide(L)'
;MAEHLSEYSHPDELNYLGKLLEMQFDDDREKFVAAMEYGDHTRDLQDIINLAQNLDCYWLYPSVQSEEDYGHYLIEELDELELPEEAKKYFMYEEYGRDASINDDGMFTEKGYIYNNRNTFTEWYDGRDVPEEYRVTPQPPQRSIPDPEKVEMDAAAPGQRMAPTAEQPQEPRPVIPIVLTSEKP
;
A
#
# COMPACT_ATOMS: atom_id res chain seq x y z
N MET A 1 8.22 -11.12 -12.07
CA MET A 1 7.53 -9.85 -12.40
C MET A 1 6.44 -10.01 -13.48
N ALA A 2 6.67 -10.67 -14.60
CA ALA A 2 5.66 -10.82 -15.67
C ALA A 2 4.40 -11.60 -15.25
N GLU A 3 4.48 -12.47 -14.27
CA GLU A 3 3.35 -13.29 -13.79
C GLU A 3 2.32 -12.49 -12.97
N HIS A 4 2.70 -11.33 -12.44
CA HIS A 4 1.83 -10.46 -11.64
C HIS A 4 1.20 -9.33 -12.45
N LEU A 5 1.61 -9.16 -13.72
CA LEU A 5 1.06 -8.17 -14.62
C LEU A 5 -0.03 -8.80 -15.48
N SER A 6 -1.27 -8.37 -15.26
CA SER A 6 -2.39 -8.76 -16.12
C SER A 6 -2.32 -8.02 -17.45
N GLU A 7 -2.80 -8.64 -18.54
CA GLU A 7 -3.02 -7.96 -19.83
C GLU A 7 -4.03 -6.80 -19.74
N TYR A 8 -4.76 -6.73 -18.61
CA TYR A 8 -5.72 -5.68 -18.29
C TYR A 8 -5.15 -4.58 -17.37
N SER A 9 -3.84 -4.61 -17.06
CA SER A 9 -3.20 -3.56 -16.26
C SER A 9 -3.32 -2.20 -16.94
N HIS A 10 -3.73 -1.18 -16.18
CA HIS A 10 -3.93 0.15 -16.75
C HIS A 10 -2.58 0.78 -17.12
N PRO A 11 -2.44 1.39 -18.32
CA PRO A 11 -1.16 1.98 -18.76
C PRO A 11 -0.60 3.04 -17.81
N ASP A 12 -1.45 3.81 -17.15
CA ASP A 12 -1.04 4.84 -16.20
C ASP A 12 -0.41 4.24 -14.96
N GLU A 13 -0.95 3.12 -14.44
CA GLU A 13 -0.37 2.41 -13.30
C GLU A 13 0.99 1.80 -13.64
N LEU A 14 1.14 1.23 -14.84
CA LEU A 14 2.42 0.70 -15.30
C LEU A 14 3.46 1.80 -15.44
N ASN A 15 3.07 2.97 -15.96
CA ASN A 15 3.96 4.11 -16.04
C ASN A 15 4.32 4.65 -14.65
N TYR A 16 3.35 4.67 -13.73
CA TYR A 16 3.59 5.08 -12.35
C TYR A 16 4.62 4.19 -11.67
N LEU A 17 4.43 2.86 -11.72
CA LEU A 17 5.41 1.91 -11.20
C LEU A 17 6.79 2.11 -11.85
N GLY A 18 6.83 2.23 -13.18
CA GLY A 18 8.09 2.45 -13.92
C GLY A 18 8.82 3.69 -13.43
N LYS A 19 8.10 4.80 -13.22
CA LYS A 19 8.67 6.04 -12.69
C LYS A 19 9.16 5.93 -11.26
N LEU A 20 8.43 5.25 -10.39
CA LEU A 20 8.88 4.99 -9.02
C LEU A 20 10.21 4.22 -9.03
N LEU A 21 10.33 3.17 -9.85
CA LEU A 21 11.55 2.37 -9.96
C LEU A 21 12.71 3.13 -10.63
N GLU A 22 12.43 4.04 -11.58
CA GLU A 22 13.45 4.92 -12.16
C GLU A 22 14.06 5.89 -11.16
N MET A 23 13.27 6.34 -10.18
CA MET A 23 13.70 7.29 -9.14
C MET A 23 14.49 6.63 -8.00
N GLN A 24 14.45 5.30 -7.88
CA GLN A 24 15.15 4.55 -6.84
C GLN A 24 16.64 4.42 -7.15
N PHE A 25 17.45 4.31 -6.09
CA PHE A 25 18.85 3.92 -6.19
C PHE A 25 18.99 2.44 -6.58
N ASP A 26 20.18 2.04 -7.04
CA ASP A 26 20.40 0.65 -7.47
C ASP A 26 20.18 -0.35 -6.33
N ASP A 27 20.59 -0.03 -5.10
CA ASP A 27 20.38 -0.86 -3.91
C ASP A 27 18.88 -1.06 -3.60
N ASP A 28 18.06 -0.01 -3.79
CA ASP A 28 16.60 -0.10 -3.59
C ASP A 28 15.93 -0.95 -4.67
N ARG A 29 16.45 -0.92 -5.90
CA ARG A 29 15.96 -1.80 -6.98
C ARG A 29 16.26 -3.26 -6.70
N GLU A 30 17.46 -3.58 -6.17
CA GLU A 30 17.78 -4.94 -5.75
C GLU A 30 16.87 -5.39 -4.60
N LYS A 31 16.65 -4.52 -3.63
CA LYS A 31 15.72 -4.76 -2.52
C LYS A 31 14.28 -4.97 -3.03
N PHE A 32 13.83 -4.17 -3.99
CA PHE A 32 12.51 -4.34 -4.61
C PHE A 32 12.39 -5.72 -5.29
N VAL A 33 13.41 -6.16 -6.03
CA VAL A 33 13.40 -7.49 -6.66
C VAL A 33 13.33 -8.59 -5.60
N ALA A 34 14.12 -8.50 -4.54
CA ALA A 34 14.10 -9.45 -3.43
C ALA A 34 12.74 -9.46 -2.70
N ALA A 35 12.12 -8.28 -2.48
CA ALA A 35 10.81 -8.16 -1.85
C ALA A 35 9.69 -8.74 -2.75
N MET A 36 9.83 -8.64 -4.07
CA MET A 36 8.93 -9.31 -5.01
C MET A 36 9.04 -10.85 -4.95
N GLU A 37 10.25 -11.38 -4.72
CA GLU A 37 10.47 -12.83 -4.51
C GLU A 37 9.95 -13.28 -3.14
N TYR A 38 10.11 -12.44 -2.11
CA TYR A 38 9.58 -12.67 -0.76
C TYR A 38 8.05 -12.84 -0.76
N GLY A 39 7.34 -12.10 -1.62
CA GLY A 39 5.95 -12.38 -1.98
C GLY A 39 4.90 -11.65 -1.17
N ASP A 40 5.28 -10.86 -0.16
CA ASP A 40 4.35 -9.97 0.53
C ASP A 40 3.96 -8.81 -0.40
N HIS A 41 2.68 -8.40 -0.36
CA HIS A 41 2.18 -7.27 -1.16
C HIS A 41 2.49 -7.35 -2.66
N THR A 42 2.27 -8.52 -3.27
CA THR A 42 2.57 -8.79 -4.69
C THR A 42 1.39 -9.36 -5.48
N ARG A 43 0.15 -9.31 -4.94
CA ARG A 43 -1.03 -9.93 -5.54
C ARG A 43 -1.47 -9.26 -6.85
N ASP A 44 -1.37 -7.95 -6.90
CA ASP A 44 -1.78 -7.13 -8.04
C ASP A 44 -0.88 -5.89 -8.21
N LEU A 45 -1.16 -5.10 -9.23
CA LEU A 45 -0.35 -3.93 -9.54
C LEU A 45 -0.42 -2.83 -8.47
N GLN A 46 -1.56 -2.71 -7.77
CA GLN A 46 -1.70 -1.79 -6.64
C GLN A 46 -0.75 -2.18 -5.50
N ASP A 47 -0.74 -3.47 -5.13
CA ASP A 47 0.16 -4.00 -4.11
C ASP A 47 1.63 -3.74 -4.49
N ILE A 48 2.01 -4.00 -5.75
CA ILE A 48 3.38 -3.81 -6.23
C ILE A 48 3.79 -2.33 -6.23
N ILE A 49 2.89 -1.41 -6.58
CA ILE A 49 3.14 0.04 -6.49
C ILE A 49 3.37 0.44 -5.03
N ASN A 50 2.54 -0.06 -4.11
CA ASN A 50 2.72 0.20 -2.69
C ASN A 50 3.99 -0.43 -2.14
N LEU A 51 4.35 -1.65 -2.57
CA LEU A 51 5.61 -2.30 -2.22
C LEU A 51 6.82 -1.44 -2.62
N ALA A 52 6.82 -0.89 -3.84
CA ALA A 52 7.88 -0.02 -4.31
C ALA A 52 8.05 1.26 -3.47
N GLN A 53 7.00 1.69 -2.75
CA GLN A 53 7.00 2.86 -1.87
C GLN A 53 7.29 2.54 -0.41
N ASN A 54 7.36 1.28 -0.03
CA ASN A 54 7.54 0.79 1.34
C ASN A 54 8.74 -0.16 1.48
N LEU A 55 9.82 0.06 0.71
CA LEU A 55 11.02 -0.77 0.78
C LEU A 55 11.76 -0.64 2.12
N ASP A 56 11.47 0.37 2.91
CA ASP A 56 11.93 0.54 4.27
C ASP A 56 11.31 -0.48 5.25
N CYS A 57 10.22 -1.15 4.86
CA CYS A 57 9.66 -2.28 5.61
C CYS A 57 10.48 -3.57 5.49
N TYR A 58 11.50 -3.61 4.64
CA TYR A 58 12.31 -4.78 4.40
C TYR A 58 13.79 -4.49 4.64
N TRP A 59 14.50 -5.51 5.16
CA TRP A 59 15.95 -5.50 5.27
C TRP A 59 16.50 -6.53 4.30
N LEU A 60 17.46 -6.10 3.48
CA LEU A 60 18.17 -6.96 2.54
C LEU A 60 19.65 -7.00 2.92
N TYR A 61 20.20 -8.19 3.02
CA TYR A 61 21.61 -8.47 3.23
C TYR A 61 22.19 -9.17 2.00
N PRO A 62 22.77 -8.41 1.04
CA PRO A 62 23.21 -8.95 -0.25
C PRO A 62 24.35 -9.97 -0.12
N SER A 63 25.18 -9.87 0.93
CA SER A 63 26.30 -10.76 1.20
C SER A 63 25.89 -12.10 1.82
N VAL A 64 24.63 -12.24 2.26
CA VAL A 64 24.12 -13.41 2.96
C VAL A 64 23.32 -14.26 1.99
N GLN A 65 23.87 -15.40 1.57
CA GLN A 65 23.28 -16.26 0.55
C GLN A 65 22.85 -17.63 1.08
N SER A 66 23.23 -17.96 2.32
CA SER A 66 22.94 -19.23 2.96
C SER A 66 22.69 -19.08 4.46
N GLU A 67 22.16 -20.13 5.07
CA GLU A 67 21.97 -20.21 6.52
C GLU A 67 23.32 -20.05 7.26
N GLU A 68 24.39 -20.64 6.74
CA GLU A 68 25.75 -20.53 7.29
C GLU A 68 26.25 -19.07 7.21
N ASP A 69 26.09 -18.40 6.06
CA ASP A 69 26.45 -16.97 5.90
C ASP A 69 25.67 -16.10 6.89
N TYR A 70 24.37 -16.40 7.09
CA TYR A 70 23.54 -15.66 8.03
C TYR A 70 24.02 -15.86 9.47
N GLY A 71 24.33 -17.09 9.85
CA GLY A 71 24.91 -17.37 11.16
C GLY A 71 26.23 -16.64 11.39
N HIS A 72 27.14 -16.62 10.39
CA HIS A 72 28.37 -15.83 10.44
C HIS A 72 28.08 -14.33 10.57
N TYR A 73 27.16 -13.80 9.80
CA TYR A 73 26.78 -12.39 9.86
C TYR A 73 26.29 -11.98 11.25
N LEU A 74 25.41 -12.79 11.86
CA LEU A 74 24.86 -12.52 13.20
C LEU A 74 25.94 -12.53 14.29
N ILE A 75 26.89 -13.45 14.20
CA ILE A 75 27.92 -13.65 15.24
C ILE A 75 29.13 -12.74 15.03
N GLU A 76 29.58 -12.59 13.78
CA GLU A 76 30.86 -11.91 13.48
C GLU A 76 30.65 -10.40 13.20
N GLU A 77 29.50 -10.01 12.61
CA GLU A 77 29.25 -8.64 12.23
C GLU A 77 28.33 -7.90 13.24
N LEU A 78 27.32 -8.60 13.77
CA LEU A 78 26.37 -8.01 14.71
C LEU A 78 26.70 -8.32 16.18
N ASP A 79 27.69 -9.17 16.46
CA ASP A 79 28.04 -9.59 17.82
C ASP A 79 26.82 -10.03 18.65
N GLU A 80 25.85 -10.72 18.03
CA GLU A 80 24.60 -11.11 18.70
C GLU A 80 24.84 -12.02 19.90
N LEU A 81 25.90 -12.84 19.84
CA LEU A 81 26.39 -13.62 20.96
C LEU A 81 27.90 -13.33 21.16
N GLU A 82 28.27 -12.92 22.36
CA GLU A 82 29.68 -12.79 22.76
C GLU A 82 30.33 -14.16 22.89
N LEU A 83 30.96 -14.64 21.81
CA LEU A 83 31.67 -15.90 21.78
C LEU A 83 33.19 -15.67 21.87
N PRO A 84 33.91 -16.39 22.80
CA PRO A 84 35.36 -16.42 22.76
C PRO A 84 35.87 -16.94 21.41
N GLU A 85 36.96 -16.36 20.89
CA GLU A 85 37.58 -16.78 19.62
C GLU A 85 37.85 -18.28 19.51
N GLU A 86 38.17 -18.90 20.65
CA GLU A 86 38.39 -20.34 20.71
C GLU A 86 37.09 -21.15 20.51
N ALA A 87 35.97 -20.61 20.96
CA ALA A 87 34.64 -21.22 20.84
C ALA A 87 34.05 -21.08 19.43
N LYS A 88 34.33 -19.98 18.73
CA LYS A 88 33.87 -19.75 17.37
C LYS A 88 34.20 -20.88 16.39
N LYS A 89 35.36 -21.55 16.58
CA LYS A 89 35.80 -22.70 15.76
C LYS A 89 34.88 -23.92 15.85
N TYR A 90 34.09 -24.01 16.89
CA TYR A 90 33.18 -25.13 17.18
C TYR A 90 31.74 -24.72 17.15
N PHE A 91 31.47 -23.45 16.82
CA PHE A 91 30.11 -22.91 16.76
C PHE A 91 29.40 -23.42 15.50
N MET A 92 28.12 -23.76 15.65
CA MET A 92 27.29 -24.30 14.57
C MET A 92 26.59 -23.16 13.87
N TYR A 93 27.30 -22.46 12.99
CA TYR A 93 26.81 -21.27 12.30
C TYR A 93 25.59 -21.55 11.42
N GLU A 94 25.60 -22.67 10.68
CA GLU A 94 24.48 -23.05 9.80
C GLU A 94 23.19 -23.27 10.60
N GLU A 95 23.25 -24.03 11.70
CA GLU A 95 22.08 -24.30 12.54
C GLU A 95 21.58 -23.03 13.22
N TYR A 96 22.49 -22.18 13.69
CA TYR A 96 22.14 -20.91 14.30
C TYR A 96 21.48 -19.98 13.29
N GLY A 97 22.05 -19.82 12.11
CA GLY A 97 21.49 -18.99 11.02
C GLY A 97 20.13 -19.52 10.53
N ARG A 98 19.96 -20.85 10.48
CA ARG A 98 18.67 -21.48 10.16
C ARG A 98 17.61 -21.11 11.18
N ASP A 99 17.89 -21.30 12.46
CA ASP A 99 16.93 -20.99 13.52
C ASP A 99 16.59 -19.50 13.53
N ALA A 100 17.58 -18.62 13.32
CA ALA A 100 17.38 -17.18 13.20
C ALA A 100 16.50 -16.83 12.00
N SER A 101 16.78 -17.41 10.82
CA SER A 101 15.99 -17.13 9.61
C SER A 101 14.52 -17.54 9.73
N ILE A 102 14.25 -18.65 10.46
CA ILE A 102 12.89 -19.07 10.77
C ILE A 102 12.20 -18.09 11.74
N ASN A 103 12.93 -17.59 12.74
CA ASN A 103 12.38 -16.64 13.71
C ASN A 103 12.07 -15.27 13.09
N ASP A 104 12.87 -14.84 12.11
CA ASP A 104 12.68 -13.59 11.38
C ASP A 104 11.63 -13.71 10.28
N ASP A 105 11.18 -14.93 9.99
CA ASP A 105 10.33 -15.23 8.83
C ASP A 105 11.00 -14.77 7.52
N GLY A 106 12.31 -14.91 7.44
CA GLY A 106 13.13 -14.43 6.33
C GLY A 106 13.27 -15.44 5.19
N MET A 107 13.76 -14.98 4.06
CA MET A 107 13.94 -15.78 2.86
C MET A 107 15.29 -15.48 2.18
N PHE A 108 15.96 -16.52 1.69
CA PHE A 108 17.13 -16.40 0.83
C PHE A 108 16.67 -16.24 -0.63
N THR A 109 17.06 -15.12 -1.25
CA THR A 109 16.74 -14.78 -2.65
C THR A 109 18.02 -14.75 -3.47
N GLU A 110 17.89 -14.61 -4.80
CA GLU A 110 19.06 -14.38 -5.66
C GLU A 110 19.82 -13.09 -5.33
N LYS A 111 19.18 -12.13 -4.62
CA LYS A 111 19.75 -10.86 -4.21
C LYS A 111 20.35 -10.87 -2.81
N GLY A 112 20.16 -11.93 -2.06
CA GLY A 112 20.60 -12.07 -0.68
C GLY A 112 19.46 -12.47 0.26
N TYR A 113 19.74 -12.42 1.55
CA TYR A 113 18.74 -12.69 2.58
C TYR A 113 17.86 -11.48 2.83
N ILE A 114 16.54 -11.68 2.80
CA ILE A 114 15.54 -10.63 3.02
C ILE A 114 14.54 -11.05 4.10
N TYR A 115 14.12 -10.09 4.92
CA TYR A 115 12.99 -10.27 5.84
C TYR A 115 12.24 -8.97 6.07
N ASN A 116 10.99 -9.09 6.50
CA ASN A 116 10.13 -7.97 6.87
C ASN A 116 10.49 -7.48 8.29
N ASN A 117 10.93 -6.23 8.42
CA ASN A 117 11.33 -5.64 9.71
C ASN A 117 10.15 -5.18 10.57
N ARG A 118 8.92 -5.47 10.14
CA ARG A 118 7.65 -5.16 10.84
C ARG A 118 7.39 -3.65 11.01
N ASN A 119 8.03 -2.81 10.21
CA ASN A 119 7.64 -1.41 10.08
C ASN A 119 6.21 -1.32 9.53
N THR A 120 5.56 -0.19 9.79
CA THR A 120 4.19 0.02 9.31
C THR A 120 4.18 0.17 7.79
N PHE A 121 3.59 -0.81 7.11
CA PHE A 121 3.33 -0.73 5.68
C PHE A 121 2.17 0.24 5.43
N THR A 122 2.38 1.22 4.55
CA THR A 122 1.38 2.25 4.25
C THR A 122 0.89 2.09 2.80
N GLU A 123 -0.40 1.92 2.60
CA GLU A 123 -1.01 1.92 1.28
C GLU A 123 -1.15 3.36 0.76
N TRP A 124 -0.11 3.86 0.09
CA TRP A 124 -0.08 5.20 -0.50
C TRP A 124 -0.94 5.32 -1.75
N TYR A 125 -1.08 4.22 -2.48
CA TYR A 125 -1.87 4.11 -3.69
C TYR A 125 -3.07 3.20 -3.45
N ASP A 126 -4.28 3.71 -3.68
CA ASP A 126 -5.54 3.00 -3.42
C ASP A 126 -6.13 2.29 -4.66
N GLY A 127 -5.36 2.22 -5.76
CA GLY A 127 -5.79 1.56 -7.00
C GLY A 127 -6.76 2.39 -7.86
N ARG A 128 -6.98 3.68 -7.57
CA ARG A 128 -7.97 4.49 -8.27
C ARG A 128 -7.37 5.65 -9.05
N ASP A 129 -6.61 6.50 -8.37
CA ASP A 129 -6.14 7.76 -8.93
C ASP A 129 -4.61 7.78 -9.02
N VAL A 130 -4.08 7.45 -10.20
CA VAL A 130 -2.67 7.68 -10.52
C VAL A 130 -2.41 9.19 -10.51
N PRO A 131 -1.35 9.67 -9.80
CA PRO A 131 -1.00 11.09 -9.81
C PRO A 131 -0.84 11.62 -11.24
N GLU A 132 -1.32 12.85 -11.50
CA GLU A 132 -1.43 13.42 -12.84
C GLU A 132 -0.11 13.42 -13.61
N GLU A 133 1.01 13.61 -12.91
CA GLU A 133 2.37 13.61 -13.46
C GLU A 133 2.81 12.25 -14.03
N TYR A 134 2.15 11.16 -13.63
CA TYR A 134 2.44 9.79 -14.11
C TYR A 134 1.40 9.28 -15.10
N ARG A 135 0.37 10.05 -15.44
CA ARG A 135 -0.64 9.66 -16.42
C ARG A 135 -0.12 9.78 -17.83
N VAL A 136 -0.32 8.74 -18.61
CA VAL A 136 -0.01 8.70 -20.07
C VAL A 136 -1.28 8.72 -20.91
N THR A 137 -2.45 8.41 -20.30
CA THR A 137 -3.74 8.46 -20.99
C THR A 137 -4.30 9.88 -20.94
N PRO A 138 -4.76 10.44 -22.09
CA PRO A 138 -5.42 11.74 -22.08
C PRO A 138 -6.68 11.68 -21.22
N GLN A 139 -6.80 12.59 -20.25
CA GLN A 139 -8.07 12.71 -19.54
C GLN A 139 -9.19 13.12 -20.50
N PRO A 140 -10.36 12.46 -20.46
CA PRO A 140 -11.53 13.01 -21.11
C PRO A 140 -11.76 14.42 -20.54
N PRO A 141 -12.13 15.40 -21.38
CA PRO A 141 -12.36 16.76 -20.93
C PRO A 141 -13.37 16.72 -19.77
N GLN A 142 -12.93 17.18 -18.61
CA GLN A 142 -13.81 17.34 -17.47
C GLN A 142 -14.95 18.23 -17.94
N ARG A 143 -16.18 17.68 -17.98
CA ARG A 143 -17.37 18.49 -18.15
C ARG A 143 -17.42 19.40 -16.92
N SER A 144 -17.00 20.64 -17.10
CA SER A 144 -17.25 21.69 -16.13
C SER A 144 -18.75 21.67 -15.86
N ILE A 145 -19.12 21.26 -14.65
CA ILE A 145 -20.50 21.42 -14.16
C ILE A 145 -20.74 22.92 -14.26
N PRO A 146 -21.76 23.40 -15.03
CA PRO A 146 -22.04 24.80 -15.09
C PRO A 146 -22.32 25.27 -13.67
N ASP A 147 -21.65 26.36 -13.28
CA ASP A 147 -21.85 27.03 -12.01
C ASP A 147 -23.34 27.32 -11.83
N PRO A 148 -24.03 26.80 -10.80
CA PRO A 148 -25.47 27.00 -10.60
C PRO A 148 -25.82 28.46 -10.43
N GLU A 149 -24.86 29.35 -10.14
CA GLU A 149 -25.10 30.80 -10.00
C GLU A 149 -25.23 31.53 -11.34
N LYS A 150 -24.90 30.91 -12.48
CA LYS A 150 -24.99 31.54 -13.81
C LYS A 150 -26.26 31.26 -14.58
N VAL A 151 -27.18 30.43 -14.04
CA VAL A 151 -28.41 30.05 -14.74
C VAL A 151 -29.60 31.00 -14.40
N GLU A 152 -29.45 31.92 -13.43
CA GLU A 152 -30.57 32.81 -13.01
C GLU A 152 -30.61 34.18 -13.68
N MET A 153 -29.77 34.49 -14.65
CA MET A 153 -29.78 35.86 -15.24
C MET A 153 -30.33 35.99 -16.66
N ASP A 154 -30.97 34.96 -17.22
CA ASP A 154 -31.47 35.04 -18.60
C ASP A 154 -32.94 34.59 -18.79
N ALA A 155 -33.78 34.71 -17.74
CA ALA A 155 -35.22 34.48 -17.84
C ALA A 155 -36.00 35.61 -17.22
N ALA A 156 -35.87 36.81 -17.79
CA ALA A 156 -36.77 37.91 -17.53
C ALA A 156 -37.48 38.34 -18.81
N ALA A 157 -38.64 37.76 -19.07
CA ALA A 157 -39.66 38.34 -19.93
C ALA A 157 -41.06 38.10 -19.31
N PRO A 158 -41.96 39.09 -19.34
CA PRO A 158 -43.07 39.18 -18.42
C PRO A 158 -44.39 38.67 -19.03
N GLY A 159 -45.27 38.17 -18.16
CA GLY A 159 -46.68 38.10 -18.55
C GLY A 159 -47.45 36.92 -18.04
N GLN A 160 -48.20 37.17 -17.06
CA GLN A 160 -49.61 36.88 -16.79
C GLN A 160 -49.90 36.27 -15.43
N ARG A 161 -50.67 37.12 -14.71
CA ARG A 161 -51.37 36.82 -13.46
C ARG A 161 -52.35 35.68 -13.63
N MET A 162 -52.44 34.80 -12.65
CA MET A 162 -53.70 34.35 -12.07
C MET A 162 -53.52 33.93 -10.62
N ALA A 163 -54.49 34.36 -9.81
CA ALA A 163 -54.49 34.31 -8.35
C ALA A 163 -54.96 32.94 -7.78
N PRO A 164 -55.15 32.83 -6.46
CA PRO A 164 -54.68 31.70 -5.67
C PRO A 164 -55.80 30.72 -5.30
N THR A 165 -55.46 29.51 -4.96
CA THR A 165 -56.39 28.60 -4.27
C THR A 165 -55.71 27.95 -3.07
N ALA A 166 -56.22 28.33 -1.95
CA ALA A 166 -56.33 27.74 -0.59
C ALA A 166 -55.57 26.44 -0.27
N GLU A 167 -54.68 26.55 0.65
CA GLU A 167 -54.66 25.99 2.02
C GLU A 167 -55.35 24.63 2.26
N GLN A 168 -54.54 23.63 2.63
CA GLN A 168 -54.99 22.62 3.60
C GLN A 168 -53.80 22.22 4.52
N PRO A 169 -54.02 22.18 5.85
CA PRO A 169 -52.99 21.86 6.83
C PRO A 169 -52.80 20.35 6.99
N GLN A 170 -51.57 19.91 7.01
CA GLN A 170 -51.23 18.53 7.37
C GLN A 170 -50.99 18.39 8.88
N GLU A 171 -51.70 17.43 9.46
CA GLU A 171 -51.61 17.03 10.86
C GLU A 171 -50.24 16.41 11.24
N PRO A 172 -49.81 16.56 12.48
CA PRO A 172 -48.55 15.97 12.96
C PRO A 172 -48.71 14.49 13.26
N ARG A 173 -47.73 13.71 12.82
CA ARG A 173 -47.62 12.27 13.13
C ARG A 173 -47.24 12.02 14.60
N PRO A 174 -47.81 11.00 15.25
CA PRO A 174 -47.52 10.71 16.64
C PRO A 174 -46.13 10.10 16.87
N VAL A 175 -45.47 10.59 17.90
CA VAL A 175 -44.18 10.12 18.42
C VAL A 175 -44.44 8.91 19.30
N ILE A 176 -43.84 7.78 19.01
CA ILE A 176 -43.90 6.58 19.85
C ILE A 176 -42.77 6.67 20.91
N PRO A 177 -43.07 6.57 22.21
CA PRO A 177 -42.01 6.55 23.23
C PRO A 177 -41.37 5.18 23.35
N ILE A 178 -40.04 5.18 23.33
CA ILE A 178 -39.22 3.98 23.61
C ILE A 178 -39.21 3.74 25.12
N VAL A 179 -39.78 2.65 25.54
CA VAL A 179 -39.74 2.18 26.94
C VAL A 179 -38.42 1.42 27.13
N LEU A 180 -37.55 1.99 27.93
CA LEU A 180 -36.39 1.31 28.50
C LEU A 180 -36.84 0.43 29.66
N THR A 181 -36.87 -0.89 29.47
CA THR A 181 -36.96 -1.83 30.58
C THR A 181 -35.57 -2.17 31.07
N SER A 182 -35.27 -1.67 32.23
CA SER A 182 -34.16 -2.07 33.10
C SER A 182 -34.60 -3.32 33.84
N GLU A 183 -33.88 -4.42 33.67
CA GLU A 183 -33.93 -5.53 34.64
C GLU A 183 -32.51 -5.97 34.99
N LYS A 184 -32.26 -5.83 36.25
CA LYS A 184 -31.25 -6.48 37.08
C LYS A 184 -32.01 -7.40 38.09
N PRO A 185 -31.48 -8.53 38.53
CA PRO A 185 -30.29 -8.56 39.39
C PRO A 185 -29.14 -9.41 38.86
#